data_d3f26be98cb4a8e30be73683b5ab27b4
#
_entry.id   d3f26be98cb4a8e30be73683b5ab27b4
#
_cell.length_a   1.000
_cell.length_b   1.000
_cell.length_c   1.000
_cell.angle_alpha   90.00
_cell.angle_beta   90.00
_cell.angle_gamma   90.00
#
_symmetry.space_group_name_H-M   'P 1'
#
loop_
_entity.id
_entity.type
_entity.pdbx_description
1 polymer ?
#
loop_
_entity_poly.entity_id
_entity_poly.type
_entity_poly.pdbx_seq_one_letter_code
_entity_poly.pdbx_strand_id
1 'polypeptide(L)'
;MLRLRKIEPSDLPFLYQWENDATMWADSDTHNPLSRHDLHQYIENTTGDIYRDGQLRLIVERRDERGEVREILGCIDLFDFDARNRKAAIGMYIAPEARGQGVGKQAVQLLLDYAFGFLHLRMVYAIISVHNTACSHIYEQMNFTPSSLLVNWTLEGDAILWQKSNQ
;
A
#
# COMPACT_ATOMS: atom_id res chain seq x y z
N MET A 1 -5.13 -18.38 3.86
CA MET A 1 -4.75 -17.80 2.56
C MET A 1 -4.88 -16.29 2.63
N LEU A 2 -3.91 -15.53 2.13
CA LEU A 2 -3.99 -14.05 2.04
C LEU A 2 -4.85 -13.63 0.86
N ARG A 3 -5.59 -12.53 1.04
CA ARG A 3 -6.44 -11.93 0.02
C ARG A 3 -6.43 -10.40 0.12
N LEU A 4 -6.61 -9.75 -1.02
CA LEU A 4 -6.90 -8.31 -1.12
C LEU A 4 -8.39 -8.11 -1.41
N ARG A 5 -9.02 -7.15 -0.74
CA ARG A 5 -10.40 -6.75 -1.01
C ARG A 5 -10.57 -5.24 -0.90
N LYS A 6 -11.65 -4.73 -1.47
CA LYS A 6 -12.02 -3.31 -1.31
C LYS A 6 -12.31 -2.98 0.16
N ILE A 7 -12.15 -1.70 0.50
CA ILE A 7 -12.56 -1.16 1.79
C ILE A 7 -14.08 -1.28 1.95
N GLU A 8 -14.51 -1.58 3.16
CA GLU A 8 -15.90 -1.61 3.59
C GLU A 8 -16.11 -0.69 4.81
N PRO A 9 -17.35 -0.25 5.09
CA PRO A 9 -17.64 0.59 6.27
C PRO A 9 -17.18 -0.01 7.60
N SER A 10 -17.16 -1.34 7.71
CA SER A 10 -16.68 -2.08 8.87
C SER A 10 -15.18 -1.94 9.12
N ASP A 11 -14.41 -1.46 8.15
CA ASP A 11 -12.96 -1.27 8.27
C ASP A 11 -12.58 0.06 8.96
N LEU A 12 -13.54 0.93 9.23
CA LEU A 12 -13.30 2.23 9.85
C LEU A 12 -12.44 2.16 11.13
N PRO A 13 -12.66 1.23 12.07
CA PRO A 13 -11.82 1.14 13.27
C PRO A 13 -10.35 0.85 12.96
N PHE A 14 -10.07 -0.01 11.98
CA PHE A 14 -8.71 -0.34 11.55
C PHE A 14 -8.03 0.86 10.89
N LEU A 15 -8.71 1.51 9.94
CA LEU A 15 -8.18 2.70 9.27
C LEU A 15 -7.91 3.83 10.27
N TYR A 16 -8.80 4.04 11.25
CA TYR A 16 -8.61 5.04 12.29
C TYR A 16 -7.37 4.76 13.14
N GLN A 17 -7.12 3.52 13.49
CA GLN A 17 -5.93 3.11 14.22
C GLN A 17 -4.66 3.29 13.38
N TRP A 18 -4.66 2.83 12.13
CA TRP A 18 -3.48 2.82 11.26
C TRP A 18 -3.08 4.21 10.79
N GLU A 19 -4.03 5.02 10.35
CA GLU A 19 -3.76 6.38 9.87
C GLU A 19 -3.30 7.31 11.00
N ASN A 20 -3.63 7.00 12.24
CA ASN A 20 -3.22 7.76 13.42
C ASN A 20 -2.02 7.12 14.17
N ASP A 21 -1.39 6.11 13.59
CA ASP A 21 -0.15 5.53 14.13
C ASP A 21 1.03 6.49 13.84
N ALA A 22 1.36 7.32 14.82
CA ALA A 22 2.41 8.33 14.69
C ALA A 22 3.80 7.74 14.40
N THR A 23 4.03 6.46 14.70
CA THR A 23 5.30 5.78 14.39
C THR A 23 5.50 5.60 12.89
N MET A 24 4.43 5.67 12.10
CA MET A 24 4.44 5.52 10.65
C MET A 24 4.42 6.84 9.88
N TRP A 25 4.23 7.97 10.58
CA TRP A 25 4.08 9.27 9.90
C TRP A 25 5.37 9.74 9.21
N ALA A 26 6.53 9.35 9.71
CA ALA A 26 7.80 9.66 9.07
C ALA A 26 7.96 9.03 7.68
N ASP A 27 7.34 7.86 7.47
CA ASP A 27 7.37 7.10 6.22
C ASP A 27 6.09 7.31 5.37
N SER A 28 5.24 8.26 5.73
CA SER A 28 3.98 8.54 5.06
C SER A 28 3.79 10.01 4.74
N ASP A 29 2.82 10.32 3.89
CA ASP A 29 2.44 11.70 3.57
C ASP A 29 1.43 12.29 4.58
N THR A 30 1.20 11.61 5.70
CA THR A 30 0.28 12.06 6.74
C THR A 30 0.88 13.22 7.51
N HIS A 31 0.19 14.37 7.57
CA HIS A 31 0.65 15.56 8.30
C HIS A 31 -0.22 15.90 9.51
N ASN A 32 -1.33 15.24 9.69
CA ASN A 32 -2.26 15.50 10.79
C ASN A 32 -3.05 14.26 11.17
N PRO A 33 -3.50 14.18 12.41
CA PRO A 33 -4.45 13.14 12.82
C PRO A 33 -5.73 13.21 11.99
N LEU A 34 -6.30 12.05 11.68
CA LEU A 34 -7.58 11.95 10.98
C LEU A 34 -8.70 11.59 11.96
N SER A 35 -9.84 12.26 11.82
CA SER A 35 -11.03 11.93 12.61
C SER A 35 -11.75 10.71 12.05
N ARG A 36 -12.61 10.09 12.87
CA ARG A 36 -13.51 9.04 12.37
C ARG A 36 -14.46 9.56 11.29
N HIS A 37 -14.82 10.82 11.35
CA HIS A 37 -15.67 11.47 10.35
C HIS A 37 -14.94 11.58 9.00
N ASP A 38 -13.66 12.03 8.99
CA ASP A 38 -12.86 12.12 7.77
C ASP A 38 -12.71 10.76 7.09
N LEU A 39 -12.43 9.72 7.87
CA LEU A 39 -12.29 8.36 7.36
C LEU A 39 -13.61 7.75 6.90
N HIS A 40 -14.70 8.05 7.58
CA HIS A 40 -16.04 7.65 7.13
C HIS A 40 -16.38 8.27 5.77
N GLN A 41 -16.13 9.57 5.60
CA GLN A 41 -16.31 10.25 4.32
C GLN A 41 -15.40 9.67 3.23
N TYR A 42 -14.16 9.35 3.56
CA TYR A 42 -13.24 8.70 2.63
C TYR A 42 -13.79 7.35 2.15
N ILE A 43 -14.28 6.51 3.06
CA ILE A 43 -14.87 5.21 2.72
C ILE A 43 -16.13 5.38 1.84
N GLU A 44 -17.00 6.32 2.17
CA GLU A 44 -18.23 6.58 1.40
C GLU A 44 -17.94 7.10 -0.01
N ASN A 45 -16.91 7.94 -0.16
CA ASN A 45 -16.59 8.58 -1.43
C ASN A 45 -15.73 7.71 -2.35
N THR A 46 -15.07 6.68 -1.83
CA THR A 46 -14.27 5.80 -2.68
C THR A 46 -15.17 4.91 -3.54
N THR A 47 -14.95 4.93 -4.85
CA THR A 47 -15.70 4.09 -5.79
C THR A 47 -15.04 2.73 -5.98
N GLY A 48 -13.74 2.62 -5.65
CA GLY A 48 -12.91 1.47 -5.94
C GLY A 48 -12.58 1.30 -7.43
N ASP A 49 -12.81 2.34 -8.21
CA ASP A 49 -12.37 2.47 -9.59
C ASP A 49 -11.16 3.41 -9.64
N ILE A 50 -9.99 2.85 -9.91
CA ILE A 50 -8.73 3.60 -9.93
C ILE A 50 -8.72 4.69 -11.01
N TYR A 51 -9.43 4.51 -12.12
CA TYR A 51 -9.54 5.50 -13.18
C TYR A 51 -10.35 6.73 -12.75
N ARG A 52 -11.32 6.52 -11.88
CA ARG A 52 -12.16 7.59 -11.34
C ARG A 52 -11.53 8.26 -10.13
N ASP A 53 -11.01 7.46 -9.22
CA ASP A 53 -10.52 7.95 -7.92
C ASP A 53 -9.04 8.38 -7.97
N GLY A 54 -8.29 7.96 -9.00
CA GLY A 54 -6.84 8.17 -9.10
C GLY A 54 -6.01 7.34 -8.14
N GLN A 55 -6.68 6.54 -7.32
CA GLN A 55 -6.08 5.66 -6.31
C GLN A 55 -6.96 4.47 -6.02
N LEU A 56 -6.37 3.41 -5.45
CA LEU A 56 -7.09 2.24 -5.00
C LEU A 56 -6.45 1.72 -3.71
N ARG A 57 -7.19 1.75 -2.61
CA ARG A 57 -6.78 1.13 -1.34
C ARG A 57 -7.48 -0.20 -1.16
N LEU A 58 -6.70 -1.23 -0.85
CA LEU A 58 -7.17 -2.58 -0.62
C LEU A 58 -6.80 -3.03 0.79
N ILE A 59 -7.73 -3.73 1.44
CA ILE A 59 -7.49 -4.37 2.74
C ILE A 59 -6.79 -5.70 2.51
N VAL A 60 -5.76 -5.94 3.32
CA VAL A 60 -5.05 -7.22 3.40
C VAL A 60 -5.69 -8.06 4.49
N GLU A 61 -6.31 -9.17 4.12
CA GLU A 61 -6.97 -10.08 5.07
C GLU A 61 -6.47 -11.51 4.95
N ARG A 62 -6.55 -12.25 6.05
CA ARG A 62 -6.32 -13.70 6.07
C ARG A 62 -7.63 -14.44 6.18
N ARG A 63 -7.84 -15.41 5.30
CA ARG A 63 -8.99 -16.30 5.32
C ARG A 63 -8.57 -17.73 5.60
N ASP A 64 -9.47 -18.48 6.25
CA ASP A 64 -9.29 -19.92 6.44
C ASP A 64 -9.65 -20.72 5.19
N GLU A 65 -9.62 -22.06 5.31
CA GLU A 65 -9.96 -22.99 4.22
C GLU A 65 -11.43 -22.93 3.80
N ARG A 66 -12.32 -22.43 4.68
CA ARG A 66 -13.75 -22.25 4.39
C ARG A 66 -14.05 -20.89 3.77
N GLY A 67 -13.02 -20.03 3.63
CA GLY A 67 -13.17 -18.68 3.11
C GLY A 67 -13.63 -17.65 4.14
N GLU A 68 -13.71 -18.00 5.42
CA GLU A 68 -14.07 -17.08 6.50
C GLU A 68 -12.88 -16.16 6.84
N VAL A 69 -13.18 -14.88 7.06
CA VAL A 69 -12.15 -13.90 7.50
C VAL A 69 -11.68 -14.25 8.90
N ARG A 70 -10.37 -14.40 9.07
CA ARG A 70 -9.73 -14.67 10.36
C ARG A 70 -9.04 -13.44 10.94
N GLU A 71 -8.39 -12.66 10.09
CA GLU A 71 -7.61 -11.51 10.53
C GLU A 71 -7.61 -10.42 9.46
N ILE A 72 -7.65 -9.18 9.90
CA ILE A 72 -7.35 -8.00 9.09
C ILE A 72 -5.92 -7.58 9.41
N LEU A 73 -5.04 -7.59 8.40
CA LEU A 73 -3.60 -7.54 8.60
C LEU A 73 -2.95 -6.22 8.18
N GLY A 74 -3.68 -5.37 7.46
CA GLY A 74 -3.18 -4.10 6.98
C GLY A 74 -3.89 -3.62 5.72
N CYS A 75 -3.28 -2.70 5.02
CA CYS A 75 -3.72 -2.22 3.72
C CYS A 75 -2.56 -2.05 2.74
N ILE A 76 -2.89 -2.07 1.46
CA ILE A 76 -1.95 -1.84 0.37
C ILE A 76 -2.62 -1.00 -0.70
N ASP A 77 -1.90 -0.04 -1.26
CA ASP A 77 -2.45 1.00 -2.11
C ASP A 77 -1.76 1.03 -3.46
N LEU A 78 -2.53 1.35 -4.50
CA LEU A 78 -2.03 1.99 -5.71
C LEU A 78 -2.47 3.46 -5.66
N PHE A 79 -1.56 4.40 -5.86
CA PHE A 79 -1.83 5.84 -5.87
C PHE A 79 -0.97 6.56 -6.92
N ASP A 80 -1.11 7.86 -7.07
CA ASP A 80 -0.48 8.61 -8.16
C ASP A 80 -0.68 7.92 -9.52
N PHE A 81 -1.90 7.46 -9.76
CA PHE A 81 -2.24 6.70 -10.94
C PHE A 81 -2.22 7.57 -12.19
N ASP A 82 -1.36 7.21 -13.12
CA ASP A 82 -1.25 7.83 -14.43
C ASP A 82 -1.79 6.87 -15.50
N ALA A 83 -3.04 7.09 -15.89
CA ALA A 83 -3.72 6.25 -16.87
C ALA A 83 -3.06 6.31 -18.25
N ARG A 84 -2.51 7.48 -18.64
CA ARG A 84 -1.86 7.66 -19.96
C ARG A 84 -0.57 6.87 -20.06
N ASN A 85 0.28 6.95 -19.02
CA ASN A 85 1.57 6.25 -18.99
C ASN A 85 1.45 4.86 -18.36
N ARG A 86 0.27 4.47 -17.90
CA ARG A 86 -0.04 3.17 -17.27
C ARG A 86 0.93 2.83 -16.15
N LYS A 87 1.06 3.75 -15.18
CA LYS A 87 1.92 3.58 -14.00
C LYS A 87 1.20 4.01 -12.74
N ALA A 88 1.62 3.48 -11.60
CA ALA A 88 1.14 3.89 -10.28
C ALA A 88 2.23 3.69 -9.24
N ALA A 89 2.15 4.46 -8.16
CA ALA A 89 2.91 4.23 -6.95
C ALA A 89 2.24 3.14 -6.11
N ILE A 90 3.03 2.43 -5.34
CA ILE A 90 2.57 1.45 -4.35
C ILE A 90 2.93 1.92 -2.95
N GLY A 91 1.96 1.85 -2.04
CA GLY A 91 2.13 2.06 -0.60
C GLY A 91 1.59 0.88 0.19
N MET A 92 2.08 0.66 1.39
CA MET A 92 1.66 -0.47 2.21
C MET A 92 1.78 -0.15 3.70
N TYR A 93 0.77 -0.55 4.44
CA TYR A 93 0.82 -0.65 5.90
C TYR A 93 0.48 -2.07 6.33
N ILE A 94 1.35 -2.69 7.11
CA ILE A 94 1.10 -3.97 7.77
C ILE A 94 1.05 -3.74 9.27
N ALA A 95 -0.03 -4.20 9.88
CA ALA A 95 -0.23 -4.09 11.32
C ALA A 95 0.97 -4.70 12.09
N PRO A 96 1.44 -4.05 13.17
CA PRO A 96 2.66 -4.46 13.86
C PRO A 96 2.70 -5.94 14.22
N GLU A 97 1.58 -6.50 14.66
CA GLU A 97 1.42 -7.91 15.05
C GLU A 97 1.54 -8.90 13.88
N ALA A 98 1.37 -8.41 12.65
CA ALA A 98 1.47 -9.23 11.43
C ALA A 98 2.83 -9.11 10.72
N ARG A 99 3.72 -8.25 11.22
CA ARG A 99 5.05 -8.05 10.63
C ARG A 99 5.96 -9.26 10.89
N GLY A 100 6.98 -9.43 10.06
CA GLY A 100 7.92 -10.54 10.18
C GLY A 100 7.37 -11.91 9.75
N GLN A 101 6.12 -11.99 9.32
CA GLN A 101 5.43 -13.23 8.91
C GLN A 101 5.30 -13.39 7.38
N GLY A 102 6.01 -12.57 6.61
CA GLY A 102 5.93 -12.60 5.14
C GLY A 102 4.65 -12.00 4.54
N VAL A 103 3.79 -11.37 5.37
CA VAL A 103 2.53 -10.78 4.94
C VAL A 103 2.75 -9.68 3.90
N GLY A 104 3.71 -8.78 4.15
CA GLY A 104 4.01 -7.68 3.23
C GLY A 104 4.43 -8.16 1.84
N LYS A 105 5.31 -9.15 1.77
CA LYS A 105 5.75 -9.75 0.51
C LYS A 105 4.59 -10.37 -0.27
N GLN A 106 3.73 -11.12 0.42
CA GLN A 106 2.56 -11.74 -0.21
C GLN A 106 1.54 -10.67 -0.68
N ALA A 107 1.33 -9.60 0.11
CA ALA A 107 0.44 -8.50 -0.27
C ALA A 107 0.95 -7.78 -1.51
N VAL A 108 2.26 -7.51 -1.59
CA VAL A 108 2.89 -6.92 -2.78
C VAL A 108 2.70 -7.82 -3.99
N GLN A 109 2.92 -9.15 -3.86
CA GLN A 109 2.70 -10.08 -4.98
C GLN A 109 1.27 -10.03 -5.50
N LEU A 110 0.28 -10.10 -4.60
CA LEU A 110 -1.14 -10.04 -4.99
C LEU A 110 -1.49 -8.71 -5.68
N LEU A 111 -0.92 -7.60 -5.20
CA LEU A 111 -1.14 -6.30 -5.83
C LEU A 111 -0.48 -6.23 -7.21
N LEU A 112 0.72 -6.78 -7.38
CA LEU A 112 1.40 -6.83 -8.69
C LEU A 112 0.63 -7.68 -9.71
N ASP A 113 0.10 -8.83 -9.27
CA ASP A 113 -0.73 -9.69 -10.12
C ASP A 113 -1.98 -8.92 -10.61
N TYR A 114 -2.59 -8.14 -9.73
CA TYR A 114 -3.71 -7.27 -10.08
C TYR A 114 -3.28 -6.11 -10.99
N ALA A 115 -2.21 -5.39 -10.63
CA ALA A 115 -1.74 -4.22 -11.36
C ALA A 115 -1.28 -4.57 -12.79
N PHE A 116 -0.52 -5.64 -12.94
CA PHE A 116 0.01 -6.05 -14.24
C PHE A 116 -0.96 -6.93 -15.03
N GLY A 117 -1.62 -7.87 -14.35
CA GLY A 117 -2.50 -8.84 -15.00
C GLY A 117 -3.88 -8.28 -15.34
N PHE A 118 -4.50 -7.51 -14.43
CA PHE A 118 -5.85 -7.01 -14.62
C PHE A 118 -5.90 -5.56 -15.11
N LEU A 119 -5.15 -4.65 -14.46
CA LEU A 119 -5.10 -3.23 -14.86
C LEU A 119 -4.18 -2.97 -16.06
N HIS A 120 -3.34 -3.95 -16.44
CA HIS A 120 -2.37 -3.82 -17.53
C HIS A 120 -1.43 -2.62 -17.37
N LEU A 121 -1.02 -2.32 -16.13
CA LEU A 121 -0.02 -1.29 -15.89
C LEU A 121 1.32 -1.70 -16.52
N ARG A 122 2.10 -0.72 -16.93
CA ARG A 122 3.46 -0.94 -17.45
C ARG A 122 4.52 -0.85 -16.38
N MET A 123 4.23 -0.07 -15.33
CA MET A 123 5.18 0.25 -14.28
C MET A 123 4.47 0.40 -12.93
N VAL A 124 5.03 -0.19 -11.91
CA VAL A 124 4.70 0.10 -10.51
C VAL A 124 5.97 0.56 -9.82
N TYR A 125 5.89 1.60 -9.00
CA TYR A 125 7.04 2.14 -8.30
C TYR A 125 6.74 2.41 -6.82
N ALA A 126 7.78 2.44 -6.00
CA ALA A 126 7.71 2.84 -4.60
C ALA A 126 8.82 3.83 -4.29
N ILE A 127 8.55 4.80 -3.43
CA ILE A 127 9.55 5.72 -2.88
C ILE A 127 9.69 5.37 -1.40
N ILE A 128 10.89 4.94 -1.01
CA ILE A 128 11.12 4.38 0.32
C ILE A 128 12.31 5.11 0.96
N SER A 129 12.10 5.63 2.17
CA SER A 129 13.19 6.22 2.97
C SER A 129 14.37 5.26 3.07
N VAL A 130 15.59 5.76 2.95
CA VAL A 130 16.81 4.95 3.10
C VAL A 130 16.91 4.29 4.49
N HIS A 131 16.17 4.82 5.48
CA HIS A 131 16.11 4.28 6.83
C HIS A 131 15.11 3.13 6.98
N ASN A 132 14.15 3.01 6.07
CA ASN A 132 13.14 1.94 6.10
C ASN A 132 13.66 0.66 5.42
N THR A 133 14.66 0.03 6.04
CA THR A 133 15.33 -1.15 5.50
C THR A 133 14.40 -2.36 5.38
N ALA A 134 13.44 -2.50 6.28
CA ALA A 134 12.47 -3.60 6.24
C ALA A 134 11.60 -3.54 4.98
N CYS A 135 11.12 -2.34 4.63
CA CYS A 135 10.35 -2.11 3.42
C CYS A 135 11.21 -2.33 2.17
N SER A 136 12.39 -1.72 2.10
CA SER A 136 13.34 -1.87 0.98
C SER A 136 13.66 -3.33 0.69
N HIS A 137 13.87 -4.14 1.74
CA HIS A 137 14.14 -5.56 1.59
C HIS A 137 12.99 -6.35 0.94
N ILE A 138 11.73 -5.99 1.25
CA ILE A 138 10.56 -6.60 0.59
C ILE A 138 10.59 -6.30 -0.91
N TYR A 139 10.81 -5.04 -1.31
CA TYR A 139 10.83 -4.65 -2.72
C TYR A 139 12.00 -5.26 -3.48
N GLU A 140 13.16 -5.36 -2.86
CA GLU A 140 14.31 -6.07 -3.42
C GLU A 140 13.98 -7.54 -3.69
N GLN A 141 13.39 -8.25 -2.71
CA GLN A 141 12.95 -9.64 -2.87
C GLN A 141 11.85 -9.82 -3.93
N MET A 142 11.10 -8.77 -4.22
CA MET A 142 10.07 -8.75 -5.25
C MET A 142 10.60 -8.31 -6.62
N ASN A 143 11.95 -8.24 -6.77
CA ASN A 143 12.65 -7.85 -7.98
C ASN A 143 12.29 -6.44 -8.49
N PHE A 144 12.07 -5.50 -7.56
CA PHE A 144 12.13 -4.08 -7.89
C PHE A 144 13.59 -3.64 -8.04
N THR A 145 13.83 -2.71 -8.93
CA THR A 145 15.16 -2.15 -9.17
C THR A 145 15.27 -0.78 -8.50
N PRO A 146 16.29 -0.52 -7.67
CA PRO A 146 16.58 0.82 -7.18
C PRO A 146 17.09 1.67 -8.35
N SER A 147 16.33 2.69 -8.73
CA SER A 147 16.58 3.44 -9.96
C SER A 147 17.09 4.85 -9.72
N SER A 148 16.84 5.43 -8.56
CA SER A 148 17.24 6.80 -8.26
C SER A 148 17.32 7.06 -6.76
N LEU A 149 18.34 7.85 -6.36
CA LEU A 149 18.41 8.47 -5.04
C LEU A 149 17.68 9.82 -5.10
N LEU A 150 16.75 10.01 -4.20
CA LEU A 150 15.99 11.24 -4.03
C LEU A 150 16.48 11.95 -2.76
N VAL A 151 17.26 13.01 -2.95
CA VAL A 151 17.95 13.73 -1.85
C VAL A 151 16.95 14.57 -1.07
N ASN A 152 16.98 14.50 0.28
CA ASN A 152 16.09 15.23 1.18
C ASN A 152 14.60 15.08 0.83
N TRP A 153 14.19 13.88 0.46
CA TRP A 153 12.84 13.61 -0.03
C TRP A 153 11.81 13.40 1.07
N THR A 154 12.24 12.92 2.22
CA THR A 154 11.39 12.67 3.39
C THR A 154 11.82 13.54 4.57
N LEU A 155 11.00 13.58 5.63
CA LEU A 155 11.36 14.27 6.87
C LEU A 155 12.65 13.75 7.50
N GLU A 156 12.98 12.47 7.27
CA GLU A 156 14.18 11.82 7.80
C GLU A 156 15.37 11.87 6.85
N GLY A 157 15.21 12.43 5.65
CA GLY A 157 16.29 12.61 4.67
C GLY A 157 15.99 11.97 3.32
N ASP A 158 16.94 11.21 2.82
CA ASP A 158 16.92 10.67 1.46
C ASP A 158 15.97 9.47 1.32
N ALA A 159 15.49 9.28 0.10
CA ALA A 159 14.70 8.10 -0.28
C ALA A 159 15.23 7.49 -1.57
N ILE A 160 14.85 6.25 -1.83
CA ILE A 160 15.16 5.54 -3.07
C ILE A 160 13.87 5.30 -3.84
N LEU A 161 13.89 5.62 -5.11
CA LEU A 161 12.87 5.23 -6.06
C LEU A 161 13.11 3.79 -6.52
N TRP A 162 12.20 2.90 -6.17
CA TRP A 162 12.19 1.50 -6.58
C TRP A 162 11.18 1.31 -7.70
N GLN A 163 11.55 0.63 -8.78
CA GLN A 163 10.69 0.44 -9.95
C GLN A 163 10.61 -1.03 -10.34
N LYS A 164 9.41 -1.43 -10.81
CA LYS A 164 9.18 -2.75 -11.41
C LYS A 164 8.32 -2.58 -12.66
N SER A 165 8.87 -2.97 -13.80
CA SER A 165 8.15 -2.98 -15.07
C SER A 165 7.41 -4.30 -15.26
N ASN A 166 6.27 -4.23 -15.94
CA ASN A 166 5.61 -5.39 -16.51
C ASN A 166 6.40 -5.82 -17.75
N GLN A 167 7.04 -6.97 -17.66
CA GLN A 167 7.81 -7.55 -18.77
C GLN A 167 6.90 -8.38 -19.67
#